data_073a085da00c50d3e22289551b1b0f3b
#
_entry.id   073a085da00c50d3e22289551b1b0f3b
#
_cell.length_a   1.000
_cell.length_b   1.000
_cell.length_c   1.000
_cell.angle_alpha   90.00
_cell.angle_beta   90.00
_cell.angle_gamma   90.00
#
_symmetry.space_group_name_H-M   'P 1'
#
loop_
_entity.id
_entity.type
_entity.pdbx_description
1 polymer ?
#
loop_
_entity_poly.entity_id
_entity_poly.type
_entity_poly.pdbx_seq_one_letter_code
_entity_poly.pdbx_strand_id
1 'polypeptide(L)'
;MNQMFRQNLVEAVIGFVVLVVAVVAVLFFYQRTSASDLGEHYTVSALFQNAAGVNVGTDVRVSGVTVGSVVSHSLEDEFPFRAKLGLAISERYKLPLDSSASITSEGILGGTYIALSPGGAPETLRDGDQIMDTQGSVDLMSMVGQYINNTGGEGGGDSSGGDGMEGGMGSGGLEEDPAGFGTLDEQADELGMSDEAR
;
A
#
# COMPACT_ATOMS: atom_id res chain seq x y z
N MET A 1 35.51 -44.92 37.99
CA MET A 1 34.74 -43.68 37.88
C MET A 1 35.14 -42.76 36.71
N ASN A 2 36.31 -42.94 36.07
CA ASN A 2 36.80 -42.01 35.04
C ASN A 2 36.36 -42.31 33.58
N GLN A 3 35.80 -43.50 33.30
CA GLN A 3 35.39 -43.80 31.91
C GLN A 3 34.01 -43.23 31.56
N MET A 4 33.05 -43.23 32.48
CA MET A 4 31.74 -42.62 32.26
C MET A 4 31.82 -41.11 32.04
N PHE A 5 32.70 -40.42 32.77
CA PHE A 5 32.90 -38.96 32.59
C PHE A 5 33.53 -38.61 31.22
N ARG A 6 34.40 -39.49 30.71
CA ARG A 6 35.05 -39.21 29.39
C ARG A 6 34.10 -39.46 28.21
N GLN A 7 33.17 -40.42 28.32
CA GLN A 7 32.16 -40.65 27.28
C GLN A 7 31.17 -39.49 27.23
N ASN A 8 30.67 -39.03 28.36
CA ASN A 8 29.75 -37.89 28.41
C ASN A 8 30.42 -36.57 27.96
N LEU A 9 31.72 -36.41 28.19
CA LEU A 9 32.46 -35.24 27.80
C LEU A 9 32.67 -35.19 26.29
N VAL A 10 32.92 -36.30 25.64
CA VAL A 10 33.04 -36.41 24.17
C VAL A 10 31.69 -36.07 23.52
N GLU A 11 30.62 -36.63 24.05
CA GLU A 11 29.25 -36.37 23.56
C GLU A 11 28.86 -34.88 23.73
N ALA A 12 29.20 -34.28 24.87
CA ALA A 12 28.97 -32.85 25.13
C ALA A 12 29.78 -31.97 24.20
N VAL A 13 31.02 -32.32 23.88
CA VAL A 13 31.86 -31.55 22.92
C VAL A 13 31.30 -31.66 21.52
N ILE A 14 30.85 -32.83 21.08
CA ILE A 14 30.25 -33.00 19.77
C ILE A 14 28.96 -32.14 19.68
N GLY A 15 28.10 -32.21 20.70
CA GLY A 15 26.87 -31.41 20.76
C GLY A 15 27.16 -29.90 20.73
N PHE A 16 28.19 -29.46 21.45
CA PHE A 16 28.62 -28.06 21.45
C PHE A 16 29.13 -27.61 20.06
N VAL A 17 29.93 -28.43 19.40
CA VAL A 17 30.43 -28.12 18.03
C VAL A 17 29.27 -28.01 17.04
N VAL A 18 28.31 -28.93 17.07
CA VAL A 18 27.12 -28.86 16.21
C VAL A 18 26.32 -27.57 16.47
N LEU A 19 26.15 -27.20 17.73
CA LEU A 19 25.44 -25.97 18.10
C LEU A 19 26.16 -24.73 17.56
N VAL A 20 27.49 -24.65 17.73
CA VAL A 20 28.30 -23.54 17.19
C VAL A 20 28.17 -23.46 15.67
N VAL A 21 28.28 -24.60 14.97
CA VAL A 21 28.12 -24.63 13.51
C VAL A 21 26.72 -24.17 13.11
N ALA A 22 25.67 -24.59 13.81
CA ALA A 22 24.29 -24.17 13.53
C ALA A 22 24.12 -22.65 13.73
N VAL A 23 24.66 -22.09 14.82
CA VAL A 23 24.61 -20.63 15.07
C VAL A 23 25.37 -19.86 13.98
N VAL A 24 26.56 -20.31 13.61
CA VAL A 24 27.35 -19.69 12.53
C VAL A 24 26.60 -19.77 11.20
N ALA A 25 25.98 -20.90 10.88
CA ALA A 25 25.18 -21.06 9.68
C ALA A 25 23.98 -20.08 9.66
N VAL A 26 23.24 -20.00 10.77
CA VAL A 26 22.11 -19.05 10.88
C VAL A 26 22.56 -17.61 10.69
N LEU A 27 23.66 -17.19 11.35
CA LEU A 27 24.20 -15.84 11.20
C LEU A 27 24.68 -15.57 9.77
N PHE A 28 25.30 -16.54 9.12
CA PHE A 28 25.76 -16.44 7.75
C PHE A 28 24.59 -16.30 6.77
N PHE A 29 23.54 -17.10 6.91
CA PHE A 29 22.34 -16.97 6.09
C PHE A 29 21.61 -15.66 6.36
N TYR A 30 21.53 -15.24 7.64
CA TYR A 30 20.90 -13.96 7.99
C TYR A 30 21.58 -12.76 7.31
N GLN A 31 22.92 -12.73 7.29
CA GLN A 31 23.68 -11.68 6.62
C GLN A 31 23.53 -11.72 5.09
N ARG A 32 23.40 -12.91 4.51
CA ARG A 32 23.20 -13.08 3.07
C ARG A 32 21.79 -12.65 2.61
N THR A 33 20.79 -12.82 3.44
CA THR A 33 19.40 -12.47 3.10
C THR A 33 19.17 -10.95 3.15
N SER A 34 19.99 -10.21 3.90
CA SER A 34 19.86 -8.74 4.03
C SER A 34 20.59 -7.94 2.94
N ALA A 35 21.42 -8.57 2.13
CA ALA A 35 22.14 -7.91 1.07
C ALA A 35 21.60 -8.35 -0.30
N SER A 36 20.65 -7.61 -0.83
CA SER A 36 20.52 -7.52 -2.28
C SER A 36 21.84 -6.91 -2.76
N ASP A 37 22.68 -7.73 -3.40
CA ASP A 37 24.00 -7.35 -3.89
C ASP A 37 23.84 -6.41 -5.09
N LEU A 38 23.34 -5.20 -4.84
CA LEU A 38 23.08 -4.17 -5.85
C LEU A 38 24.39 -3.53 -6.35
N GLY A 39 25.55 -3.96 -5.80
CA GLY A 39 26.83 -3.31 -6.09
C GLY A 39 26.81 -1.82 -5.71
N GLU A 40 27.48 -0.98 -6.47
CA GLU A 40 27.34 0.47 -6.34
C GLU A 40 25.91 0.88 -6.70
N HIS A 41 25.26 1.62 -5.81
CA HIS A 41 23.87 2.08 -5.96
C HIS A 41 23.73 3.53 -5.51
N TYR A 42 22.80 4.22 -6.09
CA TYR A 42 22.32 5.53 -5.63
C TYR A 42 20.92 5.39 -5.05
N THR A 43 20.62 6.20 -4.05
CA THR A 43 19.33 6.18 -3.37
C THR A 43 18.50 7.37 -3.79
N VAL A 44 17.28 7.13 -4.26
CA VAL A 44 16.30 8.18 -4.55
C VAL A 44 15.09 8.03 -3.65
N SER A 45 14.42 9.13 -3.35
CA SER A 45 13.18 9.12 -2.58
C SER A 45 11.97 9.21 -3.49
N ALA A 46 10.86 8.58 -3.11
CA ALA A 46 9.58 8.69 -3.79
C ALA A 46 8.45 8.79 -2.76
N LEU A 47 7.50 9.70 -2.98
CA LEU A 47 6.38 9.96 -2.09
C LEU A 47 5.10 9.43 -2.69
N PHE A 48 4.48 8.45 -2.05
CA PHE A 48 3.25 7.82 -2.52
C PHE A 48 2.08 8.14 -1.60
N GLN A 49 0.91 8.35 -2.17
CA GLN A 49 -0.33 8.51 -1.39
C GLN A 49 -0.74 7.21 -0.68
N ASN A 50 -0.45 6.08 -1.31
CA ASN A 50 -0.71 4.76 -0.76
C ASN A 50 0.42 3.82 -1.17
N ALA A 51 1.09 3.21 -0.20
CA ALA A 51 2.17 2.24 -0.40
C ALA A 51 1.81 0.85 0.12
N ALA A 52 0.52 0.49 0.09
CA ALA A 52 0.07 -0.82 0.56
C ALA A 52 0.76 -1.95 -0.21
N GLY A 53 1.22 -2.96 0.52
CA GLY A 53 1.92 -4.13 -0.01
C GLY A 53 3.43 -3.92 -0.27
N VAL A 54 3.96 -2.71 -0.07
CA VAL A 54 5.40 -2.42 -0.20
C VAL A 54 6.09 -2.56 1.14
N ASN A 55 7.22 -3.25 1.16
CA ASN A 55 8.09 -3.42 2.33
C ASN A 55 9.55 -3.15 1.96
N VAL A 56 10.40 -3.00 2.95
CA VAL A 56 11.85 -3.00 2.72
C VAL A 56 12.26 -4.31 2.08
N GLY A 57 13.00 -4.26 0.98
CA GLY A 57 13.37 -5.39 0.14
C GLY A 57 12.42 -5.64 -1.04
N THR A 58 11.34 -4.85 -1.18
CA THR A 58 10.48 -4.93 -2.39
C THR A 58 11.29 -4.55 -3.63
N ASP A 59 11.11 -5.31 -4.71
CA ASP A 59 11.80 -5.09 -5.99
C ASP A 59 11.43 -3.74 -6.61
N VAL A 60 12.44 -3.10 -7.19
CA VAL A 60 12.29 -1.94 -8.08
C VAL A 60 12.65 -2.39 -9.49
N ARG A 61 11.72 -2.24 -10.44
CA ARG A 61 11.86 -2.76 -11.80
C ARG A 61 11.68 -1.69 -12.86
N VAL A 62 12.46 -1.79 -13.93
CA VAL A 62 12.30 -1.00 -15.17
C VAL A 62 12.00 -1.99 -16.29
N SER A 63 10.89 -1.81 -16.99
CA SER A 63 10.46 -2.72 -18.07
C SER A 63 10.44 -4.19 -17.65
N GLY A 64 10.11 -4.49 -16.39
CA GLY A 64 10.07 -5.85 -15.84
C GLY A 64 11.40 -6.40 -15.33
N VAL A 65 12.52 -5.69 -15.54
CA VAL A 65 13.86 -6.08 -15.05
C VAL A 65 14.13 -5.45 -13.70
N THR A 66 14.52 -6.23 -12.69
CA THR A 66 14.91 -5.73 -11.39
C THR A 66 16.19 -4.91 -11.49
N VAL A 67 16.12 -3.64 -11.14
CA VAL A 67 17.22 -2.67 -11.16
C VAL A 67 17.60 -2.21 -9.77
N GLY A 68 16.78 -2.53 -8.77
CA GLY A 68 16.98 -2.06 -7.41
C GLY A 68 16.01 -2.68 -6.41
N SER A 69 15.99 -2.12 -5.21
CA SER A 69 15.07 -2.50 -4.15
C SER A 69 14.73 -1.33 -3.23
N VAL A 70 13.63 -1.46 -2.49
CA VAL A 70 13.23 -0.53 -1.44
C VAL A 70 14.15 -0.72 -0.23
N VAL A 71 14.80 0.34 0.23
CA VAL A 71 15.72 0.31 1.38
C VAL A 71 15.16 1.01 2.62
N SER A 72 14.17 1.89 2.45
CA SER A 72 13.51 2.53 3.57
C SER A 72 12.03 2.76 3.29
N HIS A 73 11.23 2.70 4.35
CA HIS A 73 9.80 2.93 4.32
C HIS A 73 9.42 3.73 5.57
N SER A 74 8.99 4.97 5.38
CA SER A 74 8.59 5.88 6.44
C SER A 74 7.37 6.68 6.02
N LEU A 75 6.73 7.32 6.98
CA LEU A 75 5.66 8.27 6.73
C LEU A 75 6.25 9.69 6.76
N GLU A 76 5.75 10.58 5.94
CA GLU A 76 6.06 12.00 5.96
C GLU A 76 5.47 12.63 7.24
N ASP A 77 6.25 13.47 7.93
CA ASP A 77 5.83 14.03 9.22
C ASP A 77 4.78 15.15 9.07
N GLU A 78 4.65 15.71 7.86
CA GLU A 78 3.72 16.80 7.55
C GLU A 78 2.50 16.32 6.77
N PHE A 79 1.35 16.95 7.02
CA PHE A 79 0.14 16.71 6.22
C PHE A 79 0.41 17.04 4.73
N PRO A 80 0.05 16.15 3.80
CA PRO A 80 -0.94 15.07 3.85
C PRO A 80 -0.44 13.66 4.25
N PHE A 81 0.65 13.49 4.99
CA PHE A 81 1.15 12.21 5.49
C PHE A 81 1.33 11.13 4.41
N ARG A 82 2.15 11.41 3.43
CA ARG A 82 2.45 10.46 2.35
C ARG A 82 3.48 9.42 2.79
N ALA A 83 3.41 8.24 2.21
CA ALA A 83 4.43 7.22 2.39
C ALA A 83 5.71 7.62 1.65
N LYS A 84 6.82 7.79 2.36
CA LYS A 84 8.14 8.08 1.82
C LYS A 84 8.92 6.78 1.70
N LEU A 85 9.23 6.39 0.48
CA LEU A 85 10.03 5.21 0.17
C LEU A 85 11.42 5.64 -0.30
N GLY A 86 12.46 4.99 0.22
CA GLY A 86 13.81 5.09 -0.31
C GLY A 86 14.08 3.92 -1.24
N LEU A 87 14.50 4.21 -2.46
CA LEU A 87 14.76 3.25 -3.52
C LEU A 87 16.26 3.22 -3.80
N ALA A 88 16.92 2.09 -3.55
CA ALA A 88 18.30 1.88 -3.97
C ALA A 88 18.31 1.32 -5.39
N ILE A 89 18.94 2.02 -6.31
CA ILE A 89 18.99 1.69 -7.72
C ILE A 89 20.46 1.48 -8.11
N SER A 90 20.77 0.40 -8.83
CA SER A 90 22.11 0.11 -9.28
C SER A 90 22.63 1.23 -10.19
N GLU A 91 23.86 1.71 -9.95
CA GLU A 91 24.52 2.76 -10.75
C GLU A 91 24.68 2.40 -12.24
N ARG A 92 24.53 1.13 -12.56
CA ARG A 92 24.50 0.65 -13.94
C ARG A 92 23.35 1.27 -14.75
N TYR A 93 22.25 1.60 -14.08
CA TYR A 93 21.03 2.14 -14.70
C TYR A 93 20.85 3.59 -14.29
N LYS A 94 21.21 4.50 -15.17
CA LYS A 94 21.01 5.95 -14.98
C LYS A 94 19.64 6.32 -15.49
N LEU A 95 18.73 6.64 -14.59
CA LEU A 95 17.36 7.01 -14.93
C LEU A 95 17.28 8.54 -15.14
N PRO A 96 16.49 9.01 -16.13
CA PRO A 96 16.21 10.42 -16.32
C PRO A 96 15.53 11.03 -15.09
N LEU A 97 15.75 12.33 -14.86
CA LEU A 97 15.18 13.07 -13.73
C LEU A 97 13.65 13.11 -13.74
N ASP A 98 13.03 13.06 -14.92
CA ASP A 98 11.59 13.03 -15.14
C ASP A 98 10.99 11.61 -15.15
N SER A 99 11.70 10.62 -14.59
CA SER A 99 11.19 9.27 -14.42
C SER A 99 10.03 9.24 -13.43
N SER A 100 9.05 8.38 -13.70
CA SER A 100 7.92 8.14 -12.81
C SER A 100 8.03 6.80 -12.09
N ALA A 101 7.40 6.69 -10.91
CA ALA A 101 7.35 5.49 -10.11
C ALA A 101 5.90 5.08 -9.84
N SER A 102 5.55 3.83 -10.09
CA SER A 102 4.23 3.28 -9.79
C SER A 102 4.32 2.00 -8.97
N ILE A 103 3.41 1.86 -7.99
CA ILE A 103 3.27 0.63 -7.22
C ILE A 103 2.28 -0.26 -7.93
N THR A 104 2.73 -1.46 -8.31
CA THR A 104 1.91 -2.42 -9.06
C THR A 104 2.12 -3.84 -8.55
N SER A 105 1.21 -4.75 -8.90
CA SER A 105 1.25 -6.16 -8.50
C SER A 105 1.62 -7.06 -9.67
N GLU A 106 2.33 -8.14 -9.39
CA GLU A 106 2.65 -9.17 -10.37
C GLU A 106 1.46 -10.12 -10.54
N GLY A 107 0.46 -9.68 -11.29
CA GLY A 107 -0.79 -10.42 -11.47
C GLY A 107 -1.69 -10.40 -10.20
N ILE A 108 -2.63 -11.36 -10.12
CA ILE A 108 -3.63 -11.43 -9.05
C ILE A 108 -3.07 -12.05 -7.75
N LEU A 109 -2.13 -12.98 -7.87
CA LEU A 109 -1.56 -13.75 -6.76
C LEU A 109 -0.07 -13.46 -6.52
N GLY A 110 0.51 -12.55 -7.29
CA GLY A 110 1.92 -12.17 -7.19
C GLY A 110 2.19 -11.11 -6.12
N GLY A 111 3.47 -10.87 -5.89
CA GLY A 111 3.93 -9.80 -4.99
C GLY A 111 3.74 -8.40 -5.58
N THR A 112 3.83 -7.40 -4.70
CA THR A 112 3.89 -5.99 -5.11
C THR A 112 5.33 -5.61 -5.46
N TYR A 113 5.51 -4.78 -6.47
CA TYR A 113 6.81 -4.22 -6.84
C TYR A 113 6.66 -2.76 -7.28
N ILE A 114 7.76 -2.03 -7.33
CA ILE A 114 7.79 -0.66 -7.83
C ILE A 114 8.23 -0.69 -9.28
N ALA A 115 7.36 -0.27 -10.18
CA ALA A 115 7.67 -0.10 -11.58
C ALA A 115 8.16 1.33 -11.82
N LEU A 116 9.37 1.48 -12.35
CA LEU A 116 9.92 2.74 -12.81
C LEU A 116 9.76 2.86 -14.32
N SER A 117 9.24 3.98 -14.74
CA SER A 117 9.11 4.34 -16.15
C SER A 117 10.06 5.51 -16.45
N PRO A 118 11.15 5.29 -17.21
CA PRO A 118 12.06 6.33 -17.58
C PRO A 118 11.37 7.41 -18.41
N GLY A 119 11.67 8.67 -18.15
CA GLY A 119 11.24 9.81 -18.93
C GLY A 119 12.18 10.10 -20.11
N GLY A 120 12.19 11.34 -20.58
CA GLY A 120 13.00 11.80 -21.70
C GLY A 120 13.96 12.94 -21.36
N ALA A 121 14.10 13.32 -20.10
CA ALA A 121 15.00 14.40 -19.68
C ALA A 121 16.46 14.02 -19.94
N PRO A 122 17.30 14.99 -20.37
CA PRO A 122 18.73 14.76 -20.57
C PRO A 122 19.49 14.62 -19.25
N GLU A 123 18.93 15.13 -18.15
CA GLU A 123 19.48 15.04 -16.81
C GLU A 123 19.08 13.74 -16.15
N THR A 124 19.99 13.13 -15.37
CA THR A 124 19.76 11.86 -14.69
C THR A 124 19.62 12.05 -13.18
N LEU A 125 18.81 11.19 -12.55
CA LEU A 125 18.66 11.09 -11.11
C LEU A 125 20.03 10.84 -10.45
N ARG A 126 20.26 11.51 -9.33
CA ARG A 126 21.45 11.39 -8.48
C ARG A 126 21.08 10.90 -7.10
N ASP A 127 22.09 10.53 -6.33
CA ASP A 127 21.91 10.17 -4.94
C ASP A 127 21.26 11.32 -4.14
N GLY A 128 20.18 10.99 -3.42
CA GLY A 128 19.38 11.96 -2.66
C GLY A 128 18.26 12.64 -3.44
N ASP A 129 18.14 12.47 -4.75
CA ASP A 129 17.06 13.06 -5.54
C ASP A 129 15.69 12.45 -5.22
N GLN A 130 14.65 13.14 -5.64
CA GLN A 130 13.27 12.72 -5.44
C GLN A 130 12.55 12.53 -6.77
N ILE A 131 11.87 11.39 -6.90
CA ILE A 131 10.94 11.13 -8.00
C ILE A 131 9.64 11.87 -7.71
N MET A 132 9.26 12.79 -8.61
CA MET A 132 8.12 13.68 -8.41
C MET A 132 6.81 13.07 -8.87
N ASP A 133 6.83 12.28 -9.96
CA ASP A 133 5.64 11.63 -10.50
C ASP A 133 5.50 10.23 -9.92
N THR A 134 4.51 10.05 -9.04
CA THR A 134 4.29 8.80 -8.33
C THR A 134 2.83 8.36 -8.39
N GLN A 135 2.61 7.08 -8.63
CA GLN A 135 1.29 6.45 -8.59
C GLN A 135 1.26 5.39 -7.49
N GLY A 136 0.38 5.61 -6.52
CA GLY A 136 0.21 4.69 -5.38
C GLY A 136 -0.40 3.35 -5.78
N SER A 137 -0.40 2.41 -4.83
CA SER A 137 -1.00 1.09 -4.97
C SER A 137 -2.51 1.18 -5.23
N VAL A 138 -2.97 0.44 -6.23
CA VAL A 138 -4.40 0.27 -6.54
C VAL A 138 -4.82 -1.13 -6.10
N ASP A 139 -5.81 -1.21 -5.23
CA ASP A 139 -6.38 -2.49 -4.79
C ASP A 139 -7.42 -2.98 -5.82
N LEU A 140 -7.01 -3.91 -6.65
CA LEU A 140 -7.85 -4.53 -7.67
C LEU A 140 -9.01 -5.32 -7.06
N MET A 141 -8.86 -5.88 -5.84
CA MET A 141 -9.92 -6.65 -5.18
C MET A 141 -11.07 -5.74 -4.75
N SER A 142 -10.78 -4.53 -4.32
CA SER A 142 -11.82 -3.54 -3.98
C SER A 142 -12.63 -3.14 -5.22
N MET A 143 -11.98 -2.99 -6.37
CA MET A 143 -12.64 -2.68 -7.65
C MET A 143 -13.54 -3.82 -8.13
N VAL A 144 -13.07 -5.07 -8.03
CA VAL A 144 -13.87 -6.27 -8.38
C VAL A 144 -15.06 -6.41 -7.44
N GLY A 145 -14.86 -6.21 -6.13
CA GLY A 145 -15.94 -6.24 -5.14
C GLY A 145 -17.03 -5.20 -5.42
N GLN A 146 -16.64 -3.99 -5.80
CA GLN A 146 -17.57 -2.92 -6.16
C GLN A 146 -18.35 -3.24 -7.45
N TYR A 147 -17.68 -3.82 -8.45
CA TYR A 147 -18.33 -4.24 -9.70
C TYR A 147 -19.35 -5.34 -9.47
N ILE A 148 -19.02 -6.38 -8.69
CA ILE A 148 -19.94 -7.47 -8.36
C ILE A 148 -21.14 -6.95 -7.57
N ASN A 149 -20.93 -6.08 -6.60
CA ASN A 149 -22.00 -5.53 -5.77
C ASN A 149 -22.94 -4.61 -6.58
N ASN A 150 -22.40 -3.89 -7.56
CA ASN A 150 -23.17 -2.99 -8.43
C ASN A 150 -23.93 -3.74 -9.55
N THR A 151 -23.42 -4.92 -9.97
CA THR A 151 -24.05 -5.75 -11.02
C THR A 151 -25.03 -6.76 -10.42
N GLY A 152 -24.92 -7.10 -9.13
CA GLY A 152 -25.81 -8.01 -8.42
C GLY A 152 -27.14 -7.40 -7.96
N GLY A 153 -27.36 -6.09 -8.16
CA GLY A 153 -28.55 -5.37 -7.71
C GLY A 153 -29.70 -5.31 -8.70
N GLU A 154 -29.59 -5.82 -9.93
CA GLU A 154 -30.60 -5.73 -10.97
C GLU A 154 -31.18 -7.09 -11.42
N GLY A 155 -31.25 -8.06 -10.54
CA GLY A 155 -31.79 -9.39 -10.91
C GLY A 155 -32.37 -10.17 -9.75
N GLY A 156 -33.42 -9.68 -9.11
CA GLY A 156 -34.05 -10.47 -8.04
C GLY A 156 -35.29 -9.86 -7.44
N GLY A 157 -36.21 -9.49 -8.25
CA GLY A 157 -37.54 -9.06 -7.78
C GLY A 157 -38.62 -9.48 -8.73
N ASP A 158 -38.93 -10.74 -8.77
CA ASP A 158 -40.26 -11.22 -9.06
C ASP A 158 -40.37 -12.73 -8.81
N SER A 159 -40.95 -13.12 -7.71
CA SER A 159 -41.70 -14.37 -7.58
C SER A 159 -42.86 -14.14 -6.64
N SER A 160 -43.94 -13.76 -7.32
CA SER A 160 -45.31 -13.97 -6.99
C SER A 160 -45.55 -15.33 -6.35
N GLY A 161 -46.44 -15.38 -5.39
CA GLY A 161 -47.17 -16.60 -5.14
C GLY A 161 -47.66 -16.79 -3.73
N GLY A 162 -48.93 -16.53 -3.55
CA GLY A 162 -49.74 -17.47 -2.82
C GLY A 162 -50.32 -17.05 -1.48
N ASP A 163 -51.53 -16.58 -1.58
CA ASP A 163 -52.71 -17.04 -0.83
C ASP A 163 -52.74 -17.03 0.71
N GLY A 164 -53.78 -16.37 1.23
CA GLY A 164 -54.45 -16.90 2.38
C GLY A 164 -54.83 -15.93 3.51
N MET A 165 -56.07 -15.43 3.44
CA MET A 165 -57.03 -15.23 4.55
C MET A 165 -56.88 -14.10 5.57
N GLU A 166 -57.74 -13.14 5.40
CA GLU A 166 -58.87 -12.74 6.30
C GLU A 166 -58.55 -12.32 7.74
N GLY A 167 -59.03 -11.11 8.01
CA GLY A 167 -59.56 -10.83 9.34
C GLY A 167 -59.22 -9.50 9.96
N GLY A 168 -60.13 -8.53 9.87
CA GLY A 168 -60.40 -7.75 11.05
C GLY A 168 -60.12 -6.25 11.07
N MET A 169 -61.05 -5.47 10.68
CA MET A 169 -61.60 -4.24 11.30
C MET A 169 -60.73 -3.42 12.27
N GLY A 170 -60.70 -2.09 12.02
CA GLY A 170 -60.46 -1.08 13.05
C GLY A 170 -60.00 0.27 12.50
N SER A 171 -60.89 1.05 11.99
CA SER A 171 -61.27 2.41 12.32
C SER A 171 -60.27 3.33 13.05
N GLY A 172 -60.09 4.54 12.51
CA GLY A 172 -59.59 5.74 13.19
C GLY A 172 -58.49 6.43 12.40
N GLY A 173 -58.77 7.30 11.65
CA GLY A 173 -58.91 8.69 11.38
C GLY A 173 -57.91 9.57 12.10
N LEU A 174 -57.23 10.40 11.37
CA LEU A 174 -56.96 11.82 11.49
C LEU A 174 -55.74 12.17 10.63
N GLU A 175 -55.97 12.86 9.62
CA GLU A 175 -55.49 14.10 9.05
C GLU A 175 -54.39 14.77 9.86
N GLU A 176 -53.27 15.12 9.19
CA GLU A 176 -52.58 16.43 9.20
C GLU A 176 -51.32 16.30 8.33
N ASP A 177 -51.35 16.83 7.20
CA ASP A 177 -50.85 18.00 6.51
C ASP A 177 -49.32 18.12 6.43
N PRO A 178 -48.75 18.06 5.23
CA PRO A 178 -47.33 18.30 4.99
C PRO A 178 -47.12 19.76 4.54
N ALA A 179 -46.72 20.62 5.43
CA ALA A 179 -46.22 21.96 5.07
C ALA A 179 -44.90 22.24 5.71
N GLY A 180 -43.91 22.59 4.93
CA GLY A 180 -42.70 23.22 5.46
C GLY A 180 -41.40 22.95 4.68
N PHE A 181 -41.42 23.03 3.36
CA PHE A 181 -40.21 23.21 2.62
C PHE A 181 -39.93 24.72 2.49
N GLY A 182 -39.29 25.29 3.48
CA GLY A 182 -38.82 26.69 3.47
C GLY A 182 -37.64 26.83 2.54
N THR A 183 -37.80 27.71 1.59
CA THR A 183 -36.83 28.14 0.60
C THR A 183 -35.64 28.86 1.27
N LEU A 184 -34.40 28.48 0.90
CA LEU A 184 -33.13 29.04 1.35
C LEU A 184 -32.79 30.41 0.67
N ASP A 185 -33.71 31.37 0.74
CA ASP A 185 -33.49 32.69 0.10
C ASP A 185 -33.57 33.89 1.07
N GLU A 186 -33.48 33.64 2.37
CA GLU A 186 -33.63 34.74 3.35
C GLU A 186 -32.49 34.79 4.37
N GLN A 187 -31.23 34.59 3.98
CA GLN A 187 -30.06 34.80 4.83
C GLN A 187 -28.90 35.54 4.15
N ALA A 188 -29.19 36.38 3.17
CA ALA A 188 -28.15 37.18 2.49
C ALA A 188 -28.12 38.67 2.91
N ASP A 189 -28.93 39.08 3.88
CA ASP A 189 -29.10 40.52 4.17
C ASP A 189 -28.64 40.99 5.58
N GLU A 190 -27.90 40.16 6.31
CA GLU A 190 -27.46 40.55 7.68
C GLU A 190 -25.94 40.60 7.90
N LEU A 191 -25.14 40.67 6.85
CA LEU A 191 -23.74 41.04 6.98
C LEU A 191 -23.44 42.32 6.20
N GLY A 192 -23.90 43.41 6.77
CA GLY A 192 -23.48 44.73 6.39
C GLY A 192 -21.97 44.89 6.50
N MET A 193 -21.30 44.96 5.37
CA MET A 193 -19.98 45.52 5.23
C MET A 193 -20.07 46.75 4.36
N SER A 194 -20.17 47.86 5.05
CA SER A 194 -20.04 49.19 4.50
C SER A 194 -18.73 49.40 3.77
N ASP A 195 -18.91 49.83 2.54
CA ASP A 195 -18.02 50.62 1.70
C ASP A 195 -17.33 51.75 2.50
N GLU A 196 -15.99 51.77 2.51
CA GLU A 196 -15.27 53.02 2.74
C GLU A 196 -13.96 53.03 1.94
N ALA A 197 -14.06 53.80 0.89
CA ALA A 197 -12.99 54.29 0.03
C ALA A 197 -12.01 55.20 0.77
N ARG A 198 -10.70 54.97 0.62
CA ARG A 198 -9.74 56.04 0.33
C ARG A 198 -8.35 55.51 0.05
#